data_fbc5383d13d126789f57fa7b35145538
#
_entry.id   fbc5383d13d126789f57fa7b35145538
#
_cell.length_a   1.000
_cell.length_b   1.000
_cell.length_c   1.000
_cell.angle_alpha   90.00
_cell.angle_beta   90.00
_cell.angle_gamma   90.00
#
_symmetry.space_group_name_H-M   'P 1'
#
loop_
_entity.id
_entity.type
_entity.pdbx_description
1 polymer ?
#
loop_
_entity_poly.entity_id
_entity_poly.type
_entity_poly.pdbx_seq_one_letter_code
_entity_poly.pdbx_strand_id
1 'polypeptide(L)'
;KTTTTSLIYHIIKSAGYDVGLAGNIGKSLALQVAEAPHQYYVIELSSFQLDNMYQFRANVAILLNITPDHLDRYDFCMQNYTDAKMRITQNQTEEDSFIYWNDDPIVKKELEKYNLKSHLCAFAENKEEGTVGYIENGKYILDFPQAFEMPQADMSLSGKHNIYNSLAAGLACNIVGISKEILHKGLSDFPGVEHRLEKVGKFDGVYYVNDSKATNVDACWYALESMTTPTILIIGGKDKGNDYNQIKDLVKQKCAGIVYLGADNQKLHDNFDELGIPVRDTHSMKDCVAACKELAKPGDTVLLSPCCASFDLFKNMEDRGEQFKTLVRL
;
A
#
# COMPACT_ATOMS: atom_id res chain seq x y z
N LYS A 1 -1.48 2.30 -3.73
CA LYS A 1 -1.00 3.50 -4.45
C LYS A 1 0.39 3.91 -3.99
N THR A 2 0.57 4.29 -2.71
CA THR A 2 1.83 4.86 -2.19
C THR A 2 3.04 3.96 -2.46
N THR A 3 2.94 2.66 -2.19
CA THR A 3 4.03 1.71 -2.44
C THR A 3 4.43 1.68 -3.90
N THR A 4 3.46 1.56 -4.82
CA THR A 4 3.70 1.55 -6.27
C THR A 4 4.37 2.85 -6.72
N THR A 5 3.83 4.00 -6.31
CA THR A 5 4.37 5.32 -6.66
C THR A 5 5.80 5.50 -6.15
N SER A 6 6.07 5.12 -4.88
CA SER A 6 7.40 5.22 -4.31
C SER A 6 8.40 4.26 -4.96
N LEU A 7 7.97 3.05 -5.33
CA LEU A 7 8.81 2.08 -6.03
C LEU A 7 9.18 2.57 -7.44
N ILE A 8 8.21 3.10 -8.19
CA ILE A 8 8.47 3.69 -9.51
C ILE A 8 9.48 4.85 -9.39
N TYR A 9 9.25 5.75 -8.43
CA TYR A 9 10.17 6.86 -8.18
C TYR A 9 11.57 6.37 -7.84
N HIS A 10 11.70 5.36 -6.97
CA HIS A 10 12.98 4.76 -6.61
C HIS A 10 13.72 4.20 -7.83
N ILE A 11 13.03 3.44 -8.68
CA ILE A 11 13.62 2.82 -9.88
C ILE A 11 14.07 3.89 -10.88
N ILE A 12 13.21 4.86 -11.21
CA ILE A 12 13.52 5.93 -12.18
C ILE A 12 14.68 6.80 -11.68
N LYS A 13 14.68 7.14 -10.39
CA LYS A 13 15.77 7.90 -9.76
C LYS A 13 17.09 7.12 -9.75
N SER A 14 17.03 5.81 -9.49
CA SER A 14 18.21 4.93 -9.54
C SER A 14 18.79 4.77 -10.94
N ALA A 15 17.97 4.98 -11.97
CA ALA A 15 18.39 5.05 -13.37
C ALA A 15 19.10 6.37 -13.73
N GLY A 16 19.17 7.33 -12.80
CA GLY A 16 19.79 8.63 -13.02
C GLY A 16 18.90 9.65 -13.75
N TYR A 17 17.62 9.36 -13.94
CA TYR A 17 16.69 10.32 -14.52
C TYR A 17 16.34 11.45 -13.55
N ASP A 18 16.11 12.63 -14.09
CA ASP A 18 15.56 13.78 -13.37
C ASP A 18 14.05 13.56 -13.15
N VAL A 19 13.68 13.18 -11.93
CA VAL A 19 12.31 12.77 -11.58
C VAL A 19 11.82 13.41 -10.29
N GLY A 20 10.61 13.97 -10.32
CA GLY A 20 9.88 14.49 -9.17
C GLY A 20 8.86 13.48 -8.63
N LEU A 21 8.72 13.43 -7.30
CA LEU A 21 7.66 12.70 -6.61
C LEU A 21 6.61 13.68 -6.11
N ALA A 22 5.36 13.53 -6.54
CA ALA A 22 4.33 14.52 -6.31
C ALA A 22 2.93 13.93 -6.06
N GLY A 23 1.98 14.79 -5.75
CA GLY A 23 0.56 14.48 -5.60
C GLY A 23 0.14 14.27 -4.16
N ASN A 24 -0.49 13.13 -3.86
CA ASN A 24 -0.95 12.78 -2.51
C ASN A 24 0.21 12.39 -1.58
N ILE A 25 1.40 12.25 -2.13
CA ILE A 25 2.69 12.04 -1.44
C ILE A 25 3.75 12.93 -2.08
N GLY A 26 4.87 13.12 -1.38
CA GLY A 26 5.95 13.97 -1.86
C GLY A 26 5.62 15.47 -1.76
N LYS A 27 6.19 16.26 -2.66
CA LYS A 27 5.96 17.71 -2.72
C LYS A 27 4.82 18.05 -3.68
N SER A 28 4.18 19.21 -3.49
CA SER A 28 3.18 19.72 -4.43
C SER A 28 3.73 19.74 -5.86
N LEU A 29 2.99 19.17 -6.82
CA LEU A 29 3.36 19.18 -8.24
C LEU A 29 3.51 20.62 -8.75
N ALA A 30 2.56 21.49 -8.42
CA ALA A 30 2.59 22.89 -8.85
C ALA A 30 3.83 23.62 -8.33
N LEU A 31 4.23 23.35 -7.08
CA LEU A 31 5.44 23.95 -6.50
C LEU A 31 6.70 23.46 -7.22
N GLN A 32 6.81 22.15 -7.48
CA GLN A 32 7.96 21.59 -8.19
C GLN A 32 8.09 22.15 -9.60
N VAL A 33 6.98 22.25 -10.34
CA VAL A 33 6.98 22.82 -11.69
C VAL A 33 7.38 24.30 -11.68
N ALA A 34 6.99 25.05 -10.64
CA ALA A 34 7.30 26.46 -10.52
C ALA A 34 8.76 26.74 -10.10
N GLU A 35 9.31 25.93 -9.21
CA GLU A 35 10.64 26.15 -8.63
C GLU A 35 11.77 25.46 -9.41
N ALA A 36 11.54 24.18 -9.78
CA ALA A 36 12.52 23.34 -10.48
C ALA A 36 11.80 22.22 -11.23
N PRO A 37 11.37 22.45 -12.48
CA PRO A 37 10.69 21.43 -13.26
C PRO A 37 11.57 20.23 -13.55
N HIS A 38 11.01 19.02 -13.41
CA HIS A 38 11.67 17.75 -13.70
C HIS A 38 11.30 17.21 -15.07
N GLN A 39 12.14 16.34 -15.62
CA GLN A 39 11.86 15.65 -16.88
C GLN A 39 10.72 14.63 -16.72
N TYR A 40 10.65 13.94 -15.56
CA TYR A 40 9.63 12.98 -15.21
C TYR A 40 8.95 13.34 -13.90
N TYR A 41 7.67 13.00 -13.80
CA TYR A 41 6.92 13.09 -12.54
C TYR A 41 6.24 11.76 -12.26
N VAL A 42 6.45 11.22 -11.06
CA VAL A 42 5.67 10.10 -10.53
C VAL A 42 4.66 10.68 -9.54
N ILE A 43 3.37 10.54 -9.88
CA ILE A 43 2.31 11.28 -9.19
C ILE A 43 1.32 10.29 -8.58
N GLU A 44 1.15 10.33 -7.26
CA GLU A 44 0.04 9.65 -6.61
C GLU A 44 -1.21 10.51 -6.65
N LEU A 45 -2.29 10.02 -7.28
CA LEU A 45 -3.55 10.73 -7.39
C LEU A 45 -4.66 10.06 -6.56
N SER A 46 -5.44 10.90 -5.86
CA SER A 46 -6.72 10.53 -5.26
C SER A 46 -7.85 10.77 -6.27
N SER A 47 -9.01 10.12 -6.05
CA SER A 47 -10.23 10.42 -6.83
C SER A 47 -10.59 11.90 -6.75
N PHE A 48 -10.43 12.54 -5.58
CA PHE A 48 -10.70 13.96 -5.36
C PHE A 48 -9.86 14.90 -6.21
N GLN A 49 -8.60 14.53 -6.46
CA GLN A 49 -7.73 15.31 -7.35
C GLN A 49 -8.15 15.11 -8.81
N LEU A 50 -8.47 13.87 -9.20
CA LEU A 50 -8.92 13.56 -10.55
C LEU A 50 -10.22 14.26 -10.92
N ASP A 51 -11.14 14.49 -9.97
CA ASP A 51 -12.41 15.21 -10.20
C ASP A 51 -12.19 16.62 -10.77
N ASN A 52 -11.06 17.25 -10.45
CA ASN A 52 -10.73 18.60 -10.87
C ASN A 52 -9.64 18.68 -11.95
N MET A 53 -9.21 17.54 -12.50
CA MET A 53 -8.20 17.47 -13.56
C MET A 53 -8.85 17.29 -14.95
N TYR A 54 -9.11 18.36 -15.65
CA TYR A 54 -9.82 18.33 -16.95
C TYR A 54 -8.88 18.14 -18.14
N GLN A 55 -7.69 18.71 -18.09
CA GLN A 55 -6.70 18.71 -19.18
C GLN A 55 -5.49 17.82 -18.91
N PHE A 56 -5.43 17.22 -17.73
CA PHE A 56 -4.34 16.33 -17.35
C PHE A 56 -4.31 15.09 -18.26
N ARG A 57 -3.13 14.76 -18.78
CA ARG A 57 -2.85 13.56 -19.54
C ARG A 57 -1.72 12.80 -18.86
N ALA A 58 -1.95 11.55 -18.51
CA ALA A 58 -0.92 10.65 -17.99
C ALA A 58 -0.32 9.85 -19.16
N ASN A 59 0.99 9.93 -19.38
CA ASN A 59 1.66 9.08 -20.36
C ASN A 59 1.58 7.59 -19.96
N VAL A 60 1.70 7.32 -18.66
CA VAL A 60 1.45 6.01 -18.07
C VAL A 60 0.47 6.18 -16.91
N ALA A 61 -0.76 5.73 -17.08
CA ALA A 61 -1.76 5.68 -16.02
C ALA A 61 -1.77 4.31 -15.36
N ILE A 62 -1.96 4.28 -14.03
CA ILE A 62 -2.02 3.02 -13.27
C ILE A 62 -3.26 3.00 -12.39
N LEU A 63 -4.07 1.98 -12.52
CA LEU A 63 -5.22 1.71 -11.66
C LEU A 63 -5.07 0.33 -11.01
N LEU A 64 -4.72 0.32 -9.72
CA LEU A 64 -4.40 -0.91 -8.99
C LEU A 64 -5.65 -1.70 -8.63
N ASN A 65 -6.63 -1.02 -8.01
CA ASN A 65 -7.90 -1.61 -7.61
C ASN A 65 -8.95 -0.53 -7.35
N ILE A 66 -10.21 -0.95 -7.32
CA ILE A 66 -11.34 -0.12 -6.90
C ILE A 66 -12.10 -0.86 -5.80
N THR A 67 -11.96 -0.40 -4.56
CA THR A 67 -12.71 -0.88 -3.39
C THR A 67 -13.50 0.28 -2.78
N PRO A 68 -14.67 0.04 -2.17
CA PRO A 68 -15.47 1.10 -1.56
C PRO A 68 -14.65 1.91 -0.54
N ASP A 69 -14.56 3.21 -0.79
CA ASP A 69 -13.91 4.15 0.12
C ASP A 69 -14.47 5.55 -0.16
N HIS A 70 -14.53 6.41 0.84
CA HIS A 70 -14.99 7.80 0.70
C HIS A 70 -16.35 7.97 -0.01
N LEU A 71 -17.26 7.01 0.11
CA LEU A 71 -18.55 7.03 -0.61
C LEU A 71 -19.45 8.18 -0.18
N ASP A 72 -19.26 8.70 1.03
CA ASP A 72 -19.93 9.91 1.55
C ASP A 72 -19.74 11.12 0.64
N ARG A 73 -18.60 11.21 -0.06
CA ARG A 73 -18.30 12.26 -1.04
C ARG A 73 -18.92 12.00 -2.43
N TYR A 74 -19.30 10.79 -2.70
CA TYR A 74 -19.81 10.33 -4.00
C TYR A 74 -21.28 9.92 -3.92
N ASP A 75 -22.07 10.62 -3.09
CA ASP A 75 -23.50 10.39 -2.89
C ASP A 75 -23.82 8.93 -2.52
N PHE A 76 -22.90 8.25 -1.81
CA PHE A 76 -22.95 6.81 -1.50
C PHE A 76 -23.13 5.93 -2.75
N CYS A 77 -22.77 6.43 -3.92
CA CYS A 77 -22.85 5.75 -5.20
C CYS A 77 -21.47 5.26 -5.65
N MET A 78 -21.30 3.92 -5.67
CA MET A 78 -20.03 3.31 -6.08
C MET A 78 -19.64 3.67 -7.51
N GLN A 79 -20.61 3.85 -8.42
CA GLN A 79 -20.32 4.23 -9.80
C GLN A 79 -19.69 5.63 -9.89
N ASN A 80 -20.19 6.62 -9.13
CA ASN A 80 -19.61 7.97 -9.11
C ASN A 80 -18.13 7.95 -8.68
N TYR A 81 -17.82 7.13 -7.66
CA TYR A 81 -16.44 6.94 -7.20
C TYR A 81 -15.57 6.23 -8.24
N THR A 82 -16.12 5.24 -8.93
CA THR A 82 -15.45 4.52 -10.01
C THR A 82 -15.15 5.44 -11.18
N ASP A 83 -16.16 6.24 -11.61
CA ASP A 83 -16.00 7.21 -12.69
C ASP A 83 -14.92 8.25 -12.37
N ALA A 84 -14.89 8.74 -11.13
CA ALA A 84 -13.83 9.65 -10.68
C ALA A 84 -12.43 9.03 -10.80
N LYS A 85 -12.26 7.74 -10.50
CA LYS A 85 -10.97 7.04 -10.67
C LYS A 85 -10.62 6.79 -12.14
N MET A 86 -11.60 6.43 -12.96
CA MET A 86 -11.40 6.20 -14.40
C MET A 86 -10.97 7.47 -15.15
N ARG A 87 -11.23 8.66 -14.60
CA ARG A 87 -10.72 9.92 -15.17
C ARG A 87 -9.20 9.97 -15.33
N ILE A 88 -8.44 9.09 -14.69
CA ILE A 88 -6.99 9.01 -14.91
C ILE A 88 -6.63 8.70 -16.36
N THR A 89 -7.55 8.12 -17.14
CA THR A 89 -7.35 7.76 -18.56
C THR A 89 -7.93 8.79 -19.53
N GLN A 90 -8.63 9.83 -19.04
CA GLN A 90 -9.54 10.69 -19.83
C GLN A 90 -8.92 11.37 -21.05
N ASN A 91 -7.63 11.69 -21.03
CA ASN A 91 -6.95 12.40 -22.13
C ASN A 91 -5.84 11.57 -22.77
N GLN A 92 -5.79 10.27 -22.47
CA GLN A 92 -4.80 9.37 -23.06
C GLN A 92 -5.04 9.18 -24.56
N THR A 93 -3.95 9.00 -25.30
CA THR A 93 -3.90 8.75 -26.73
C THR A 93 -3.27 7.39 -27.00
N GLU A 94 -3.10 7.03 -28.27
CA GLU A 94 -2.45 5.80 -28.72
C GLU A 94 -0.95 5.71 -28.34
N GLU A 95 -0.34 6.83 -27.94
CA GLU A 95 1.05 6.89 -27.47
C GLU A 95 1.19 6.55 -25.99
N ASP A 96 0.07 6.52 -25.23
CA ASP A 96 0.05 6.36 -23.80
C ASP A 96 -0.25 4.91 -23.42
N SER A 97 -0.01 4.57 -22.14
CA SER A 97 -0.28 3.24 -21.59
C SER A 97 -1.18 3.31 -20.38
N PHE A 98 -2.09 2.35 -20.27
CA PHE A 98 -2.94 2.15 -19.12
C PHE A 98 -2.66 0.79 -18.48
N ILE A 99 -2.08 0.81 -17.29
CA ILE A 99 -1.74 -0.38 -16.49
C ILE A 99 -2.88 -0.63 -15.50
N TYR A 100 -3.40 -1.85 -15.47
CA TYR A 100 -4.51 -2.19 -14.57
C TYR A 100 -4.42 -3.63 -14.07
N TRP A 101 -4.99 -3.87 -12.88
CA TRP A 101 -5.09 -5.22 -12.32
C TRP A 101 -6.25 -5.98 -12.98
N ASN A 102 -5.91 -7.08 -13.66
CA ASN A 102 -6.85 -7.87 -14.44
C ASN A 102 -7.93 -8.57 -13.60
N ASP A 103 -7.62 -8.92 -12.33
CA ASP A 103 -8.57 -9.65 -11.46
C ASP A 103 -9.57 -8.72 -10.74
N ASP A 104 -9.45 -7.38 -10.88
CA ASP A 104 -10.41 -6.45 -10.30
C ASP A 104 -11.72 -6.46 -11.11
N PRO A 105 -12.85 -6.95 -10.53
CA PRO A 105 -14.10 -7.11 -11.28
C PRO A 105 -14.73 -5.77 -11.68
N ILE A 106 -14.45 -4.69 -10.93
CA ILE A 106 -14.96 -3.35 -11.23
C ILE A 106 -14.19 -2.78 -12.41
N VAL A 107 -12.85 -2.87 -12.39
CA VAL A 107 -12.02 -2.41 -13.51
C VAL A 107 -12.36 -3.16 -14.80
N LYS A 108 -12.50 -4.49 -14.76
CA LYS A 108 -12.93 -5.29 -15.93
C LYS A 108 -14.24 -4.78 -16.52
N LYS A 109 -15.25 -4.56 -15.69
CA LYS A 109 -16.57 -4.07 -16.13
C LYS A 109 -16.50 -2.66 -16.71
N GLU A 110 -15.66 -1.80 -16.14
CA GLU A 110 -15.50 -0.44 -16.65
C GLU A 110 -14.80 -0.41 -18.00
N LEU A 111 -13.80 -1.26 -18.23
CA LEU A 111 -13.11 -1.34 -19.52
C LEU A 111 -14.07 -1.62 -20.69
N GLU A 112 -15.16 -2.32 -20.46
CA GLU A 112 -16.19 -2.57 -21.49
C GLU A 112 -16.96 -1.30 -21.87
N LYS A 113 -17.02 -0.29 -20.98
CA LYS A 113 -17.77 0.94 -21.19
C LYS A 113 -16.93 2.04 -21.86
N TYR A 114 -15.62 2.03 -21.64
CA TYR A 114 -14.72 3.08 -22.12
C TYR A 114 -13.98 2.64 -23.41
N ASN A 115 -14.07 3.46 -24.43
CA ASN A 115 -13.25 3.27 -25.64
C ASN A 115 -11.87 3.91 -25.42
N LEU A 116 -11.02 3.24 -24.65
CA LEU A 116 -9.68 3.70 -24.33
C LEU A 116 -8.78 3.60 -25.57
N LYS A 117 -8.03 4.66 -25.85
CA LYS A 117 -7.09 4.72 -26.99
C LYS A 117 -5.69 4.23 -26.64
N SER A 118 -5.36 4.27 -25.35
CA SER A 118 -4.03 3.86 -24.85
C SER A 118 -3.79 2.36 -24.96
N HIS A 119 -2.52 1.97 -24.94
CA HIS A 119 -2.13 0.57 -24.82
C HIS A 119 -2.59 0.01 -23.48
N LEU A 120 -3.40 -1.05 -23.52
CA LEU A 120 -3.90 -1.73 -22.32
C LEU A 120 -2.86 -2.74 -21.82
N CYS A 121 -2.36 -2.52 -20.60
CA CYS A 121 -1.31 -3.33 -19.97
C CYS A 121 -1.86 -4.01 -18.71
N ALA A 122 -2.52 -5.15 -18.90
CA ALA A 122 -3.07 -5.91 -17.78
C ALA A 122 -1.98 -6.64 -16.99
N PHE A 123 -2.08 -6.65 -15.66
CA PHE A 123 -1.29 -7.52 -14.80
C PHE A 123 -2.19 -8.37 -13.91
N ALA A 124 -1.70 -9.57 -13.56
CA ALA A 124 -2.37 -10.50 -12.64
C ALA A 124 -1.34 -11.25 -11.78
N GLU A 125 -1.79 -11.96 -10.72
CA GLU A 125 -0.89 -12.82 -9.96
C GLU A 125 -0.36 -13.98 -10.81
N ASN A 126 -1.26 -14.62 -11.58
CA ASN A 126 -0.92 -15.71 -12.48
C ASN A 126 -1.07 -15.25 -13.92
N LYS A 127 -0.42 -15.99 -14.84
CA LYS A 127 -0.58 -15.74 -16.27
C LYS A 127 -2.01 -16.01 -16.72
N GLU A 128 -2.64 -15.00 -17.33
CA GLU A 128 -3.95 -15.08 -17.94
C GLU A 128 -3.89 -14.54 -19.37
N GLU A 129 -4.95 -14.80 -20.15
CA GLU A 129 -5.05 -14.25 -21.51
C GLU A 129 -5.06 -12.70 -21.46
N GLY A 130 -4.18 -12.09 -22.24
CA GLY A 130 -4.05 -10.62 -22.31
C GLY A 130 -3.22 -9.98 -21.20
N THR A 131 -2.74 -10.74 -20.20
CA THR A 131 -1.82 -10.20 -19.18
C THR A 131 -0.41 -10.07 -19.73
N VAL A 132 0.24 -8.95 -19.41
CA VAL A 132 1.62 -8.62 -19.79
C VAL A 132 2.56 -8.49 -18.59
N GLY A 133 2.03 -8.68 -17.38
CA GLY A 133 2.80 -8.72 -16.14
C GLY A 133 2.19 -9.78 -15.20
N TYR A 134 2.98 -10.75 -14.75
CA TYR A 134 2.49 -11.87 -13.94
C TYR A 134 3.62 -12.62 -13.22
N ILE A 135 3.24 -13.56 -12.33
CA ILE A 135 4.15 -14.52 -11.72
C ILE A 135 3.91 -15.89 -12.38
N GLU A 136 4.97 -16.54 -12.79
CA GLU A 136 4.92 -17.90 -13.34
C GLU A 136 6.17 -18.69 -12.92
N ASN A 137 5.99 -19.89 -12.36
CA ASN A 137 7.07 -20.80 -11.91
C ASN A 137 8.08 -20.11 -10.96
N GLY A 138 7.62 -19.26 -10.04
CA GLY A 138 8.45 -18.51 -9.10
C GLY A 138 9.28 -17.39 -9.74
N LYS A 139 8.92 -16.98 -10.95
CA LYS A 139 9.51 -15.85 -11.65
C LYS A 139 8.51 -14.72 -11.77
N TYR A 140 8.99 -13.51 -11.58
CA TYR A 140 8.34 -12.27 -11.94
C TYR A 140 8.61 -11.98 -13.41
N ILE A 141 7.57 -11.81 -14.21
CA ILE A 141 7.65 -11.70 -15.67
C ILE A 141 6.91 -10.46 -16.15
N LEU A 142 7.54 -9.74 -17.07
CA LEU A 142 6.93 -8.67 -17.86
C LEU A 142 7.17 -8.97 -19.34
N ASP A 143 6.10 -8.96 -20.13
CA ASP A 143 6.16 -9.26 -21.57
C ASP A 143 6.05 -7.98 -22.45
N PHE A 144 5.81 -6.82 -21.86
CA PHE A 144 5.59 -5.56 -22.60
C PHE A 144 6.33 -4.38 -21.94
N PRO A 145 6.86 -3.40 -22.71
CA PRO A 145 7.16 -3.48 -24.16
C PRO A 145 8.38 -4.36 -24.46
N GLN A 146 9.21 -4.63 -23.47
CA GLN A 146 10.38 -5.52 -23.56
C GLN A 146 10.22 -6.67 -22.58
N ALA A 147 10.53 -7.88 -23.01
CA ALA A 147 10.53 -9.03 -22.12
C ALA A 147 11.56 -8.85 -21.00
N PHE A 148 11.10 -9.03 -19.76
CA PHE A 148 11.93 -8.99 -18.56
C PHE A 148 11.50 -10.11 -17.62
N GLU A 149 12.45 -10.79 -17.02
CA GLU A 149 12.20 -11.76 -15.97
C GLU A 149 13.23 -11.68 -14.84
N MET A 150 12.82 -12.02 -13.64
CA MET A 150 13.68 -12.19 -12.48
C MET A 150 13.08 -13.23 -11.51
N PRO A 151 13.90 -13.87 -10.65
CA PRO A 151 13.34 -14.70 -9.58
C PRO A 151 12.45 -13.87 -8.65
N GLN A 152 11.26 -14.36 -8.32
CA GLN A 152 10.38 -13.69 -7.35
C GLN A 152 11.03 -13.56 -5.98
N ALA A 153 11.91 -14.49 -5.62
CA ALA A 153 12.66 -14.46 -4.35
C ALA A 153 13.63 -13.28 -4.23
N ASP A 154 14.05 -12.68 -5.35
CA ASP A 154 14.94 -11.51 -5.37
C ASP A 154 14.19 -10.21 -5.10
N MET A 155 12.86 -10.21 -5.07
CA MET A 155 12.07 -9.00 -4.81
C MET A 155 12.22 -8.56 -3.36
N SER A 156 12.47 -7.28 -3.14
CA SER A 156 12.54 -6.70 -1.80
C SER A 156 11.20 -6.67 -1.07
N LEU A 157 10.12 -6.49 -1.82
CA LEU A 157 8.76 -6.46 -1.30
C LEU A 157 8.14 -7.86 -1.34
N SER A 158 7.59 -8.30 -0.20
CA SER A 158 6.93 -9.61 -0.06
C SER A 158 5.43 -9.46 0.25
N GLY A 159 4.69 -10.55 0.02
CA GLY A 159 3.24 -10.62 0.22
C GLY A 159 2.44 -10.24 -1.04
N LYS A 160 1.22 -10.77 -1.14
CA LYS A 160 0.36 -10.74 -2.34
C LYS A 160 0.15 -9.32 -2.89
N HIS A 161 -0.16 -8.36 -2.03
CA HIS A 161 -0.33 -6.97 -2.47
C HIS A 161 0.93 -6.34 -3.03
N ASN A 162 2.06 -6.69 -2.45
CA ASN A 162 3.33 -6.15 -2.90
C ASN A 162 3.76 -6.76 -4.22
N ILE A 163 3.33 -7.98 -4.54
CA ILE A 163 3.45 -8.55 -5.89
C ILE A 163 2.71 -7.66 -6.89
N TYR A 164 1.45 -7.30 -6.62
CA TYR A 164 0.66 -6.42 -7.49
C TYR A 164 1.28 -5.02 -7.62
N ASN A 165 1.73 -4.44 -6.49
CA ASN A 165 2.42 -3.15 -6.49
C ASN A 165 3.69 -3.20 -7.35
N SER A 166 4.44 -4.30 -7.28
CA SER A 166 5.69 -4.49 -8.02
C SER A 166 5.44 -4.75 -9.50
N LEU A 167 4.41 -5.54 -9.85
CA LEU A 167 4.03 -5.78 -11.26
C LEU A 167 3.64 -4.46 -11.94
N ALA A 168 2.78 -3.67 -11.30
CA ALA A 168 2.38 -2.37 -11.83
C ALA A 168 3.57 -1.39 -11.95
N ALA A 169 4.45 -1.34 -10.94
CA ALA A 169 5.63 -0.49 -10.95
C ALA A 169 6.65 -0.91 -12.01
N GLY A 170 6.91 -2.21 -12.13
CA GLY A 170 7.83 -2.75 -13.12
C GLY A 170 7.36 -2.51 -14.55
N LEU A 171 6.05 -2.72 -14.83
CA LEU A 171 5.47 -2.38 -16.13
C LEU A 171 5.65 -0.90 -16.45
N ALA A 172 5.35 -0.01 -15.50
CA ALA A 172 5.54 1.42 -15.72
C ALA A 172 7.00 1.79 -16.04
N CYS A 173 7.94 1.25 -15.28
CA CYS A 173 9.36 1.50 -15.52
C CYS A 173 9.86 0.88 -16.83
N ASN A 174 9.36 -0.30 -17.20
CA ASN A 174 9.66 -0.95 -18.47
C ASN A 174 9.15 -0.13 -19.67
N ILE A 175 7.93 0.42 -19.57
CA ILE A 175 7.33 1.33 -20.59
C ILE A 175 8.16 2.61 -20.72
N VAL A 176 8.67 3.17 -19.63
CA VAL A 176 9.55 4.36 -19.64
C VAL A 176 10.91 4.05 -20.26
N GLY A 177 11.26 2.79 -20.44
CA GLY A 177 12.53 2.36 -21.07
C GLY A 177 13.68 2.20 -20.08
N ILE A 178 13.40 1.91 -18.82
CA ILE A 178 14.43 1.58 -17.82
C ILE A 178 15.11 0.26 -18.20
N SER A 179 16.45 0.21 -18.14
CA SER A 179 17.20 -0.99 -18.48
C SER A 179 16.88 -2.15 -17.54
N LYS A 180 17.02 -3.39 -18.04
CA LYS A 180 16.72 -4.60 -17.28
C LYS A 180 17.54 -4.71 -15.99
N GLU A 181 18.79 -4.29 -16.02
CA GLU A 181 19.72 -4.32 -14.89
C GLU A 181 19.25 -3.37 -13.78
N ILE A 182 18.83 -2.16 -14.15
CA ILE A 182 18.35 -1.15 -13.20
C ILE A 182 16.97 -1.54 -12.67
N LEU A 183 16.11 -2.07 -13.53
CA LEU A 183 14.79 -2.57 -13.13
C LEU A 183 14.92 -3.71 -12.13
N HIS A 184 15.78 -4.71 -12.40
CA HIS A 184 16.09 -5.80 -11.47
C HIS A 184 16.59 -5.25 -10.13
N LYS A 185 17.60 -4.38 -10.18
CA LYS A 185 18.19 -3.76 -8.98
C LYS A 185 17.13 -3.03 -8.16
N GLY A 186 16.35 -2.17 -8.78
CA GLY A 186 15.37 -1.35 -8.06
C GLY A 186 14.22 -2.17 -7.47
N LEU A 187 13.81 -3.28 -8.12
CA LEU A 187 12.85 -4.23 -7.55
C LEU A 187 13.44 -5.03 -6.38
N SER A 188 14.76 -5.24 -6.36
CA SER A 188 15.45 -6.02 -5.33
C SER A 188 15.91 -5.19 -4.12
N ASP A 189 16.23 -3.90 -4.30
CA ASP A 189 16.83 -3.07 -3.25
C ASP A 189 15.88 -1.98 -2.69
N PHE A 190 14.63 -1.93 -3.13
CA PHE A 190 13.68 -0.96 -2.62
C PHE A 190 13.45 -1.14 -1.12
N PRO A 191 13.71 -0.13 -0.27
CA PRO A 191 13.63 -0.27 1.18
C PRO A 191 12.20 -0.35 1.73
N GLY A 192 11.19 -0.26 0.85
CA GLY A 192 9.79 -0.13 1.25
C GLY A 192 9.37 1.32 1.49
N VAL A 193 8.17 1.47 2.00
CA VAL A 193 7.60 2.78 2.38
C VAL A 193 7.57 2.87 3.88
N GLU A 194 8.12 3.94 4.43
CA GLU A 194 8.08 4.21 5.86
C GLU A 194 6.64 4.16 6.40
N HIS A 195 6.47 3.57 7.57
CA HIS A 195 5.18 3.34 8.23
C HIS A 195 4.19 2.42 7.47
N ARG A 196 4.66 1.68 6.45
CA ARG A 196 3.83 0.69 5.72
C ARG A 196 4.52 -0.67 5.67
N LEU A 197 4.12 -1.58 6.55
CA LEU A 197 4.77 -2.89 6.76
C LEU A 197 6.30 -2.76 6.89
N GLU A 198 6.74 -1.63 7.43
CA GLU A 198 8.15 -1.28 7.59
C GLU A 198 8.79 -2.21 8.60
N LYS A 199 9.81 -2.95 8.18
CA LYS A 199 10.60 -3.81 9.07
C LYS A 199 11.50 -2.93 9.93
N VAL A 200 11.14 -2.74 11.22
CA VAL A 200 11.89 -1.90 12.16
C VAL A 200 13.17 -2.59 12.64
N GLY A 201 13.07 -3.90 12.88
CA GLY A 201 14.20 -4.71 13.33
C GLY A 201 13.77 -5.97 14.05
N LYS A 202 14.79 -6.68 14.57
CA LYS A 202 14.63 -7.84 15.46
C LYS A 202 15.34 -7.55 16.77
N PHE A 203 14.60 -7.51 17.88
CA PHE A 203 15.13 -7.22 19.20
C PHE A 203 14.68 -8.35 20.16
N ASP A 204 15.59 -8.89 20.96
CA ASP A 204 15.34 -10.01 21.88
C ASP A 204 14.65 -11.23 21.22
N GLY A 205 14.95 -11.46 19.95
CA GLY A 205 14.37 -12.55 19.18
C GLY A 205 12.99 -12.26 18.57
N VAL A 206 12.37 -11.11 18.86
CA VAL A 206 11.06 -10.66 18.38
C VAL A 206 11.23 -9.73 17.18
N TYR A 207 10.43 -9.92 16.14
CA TYR A 207 10.38 -9.03 14.98
C TYR A 207 9.42 -7.86 15.24
N TYR A 208 9.77 -6.67 14.79
CA TYR A 208 8.93 -5.47 14.91
C TYR A 208 8.62 -4.90 13.56
N VAL A 209 7.32 -4.73 13.27
CA VAL A 209 6.80 -4.23 12.00
C VAL A 209 5.93 -3.01 12.27
N ASN A 210 6.26 -1.90 11.60
CA ASN A 210 5.54 -0.64 11.67
C ASN A 210 4.63 -0.48 10.46
N ASP A 211 3.34 -0.56 10.69
CA ASP A 211 2.29 -0.30 9.69
C ASP A 211 1.34 0.81 10.19
N SER A 212 1.91 1.84 10.81
CA SER A 212 1.14 2.98 11.35
C SER A 212 0.23 3.66 10.30
N LYS A 213 0.51 3.48 9.02
CA LYS A 213 -0.31 3.96 7.89
C LYS A 213 -1.60 3.16 7.68
N ALA A 214 -1.79 2.03 8.34
CA ALA A 214 -3.04 1.25 8.34
C ALA A 214 -4.10 1.95 9.21
N THR A 215 -4.77 2.95 8.65
CA THR A 215 -5.78 3.77 9.34
C THR A 215 -7.22 3.32 9.08
N ASN A 216 -7.40 2.12 8.53
CA ASN A 216 -8.69 1.45 8.32
C ASN A 216 -8.54 -0.07 8.48
N VAL A 217 -9.68 -0.76 8.56
CA VAL A 217 -9.75 -2.21 8.82
C VAL A 217 -9.16 -3.02 7.67
N ASP A 218 -9.43 -2.63 6.42
CA ASP A 218 -8.90 -3.31 5.23
C ASP A 218 -7.36 -3.34 5.24
N ALA A 219 -6.73 -2.21 5.55
CA ALA A 219 -5.27 -2.15 5.60
C ALA A 219 -4.70 -3.10 6.66
N CYS A 220 -5.33 -3.16 7.84
CA CYS A 220 -4.93 -4.07 8.91
C CYS A 220 -5.17 -5.54 8.51
N TRP A 221 -6.26 -5.84 7.80
CA TRP A 221 -6.51 -7.18 7.29
C TRP A 221 -5.35 -7.69 6.45
N TYR A 222 -4.90 -6.88 5.52
CA TYR A 222 -3.78 -7.22 4.65
C TYR A 222 -2.44 -7.30 5.39
N ALA A 223 -2.23 -6.44 6.38
CA ALA A 223 -1.03 -6.50 7.20
C ALA A 223 -0.99 -7.81 7.99
N LEU A 224 -2.08 -8.19 8.64
CA LEU A 224 -2.20 -9.47 9.36
C LEU A 224 -2.06 -10.67 8.42
N GLU A 225 -2.71 -10.65 7.26
CA GLU A 225 -2.63 -11.72 6.26
C GLU A 225 -1.17 -12.01 5.87
N SER A 226 -0.36 -10.97 5.73
CA SER A 226 1.06 -11.09 5.37
C SER A 226 1.97 -11.61 6.49
N MET A 227 1.50 -11.70 7.73
CA MET A 227 2.29 -12.23 8.84
C MET A 227 2.41 -13.75 8.77
N THR A 228 3.64 -14.23 8.94
CA THR A 228 3.99 -15.67 8.87
C THR A 228 4.37 -16.28 10.22
N THR A 229 4.42 -15.48 11.28
CA THR A 229 4.74 -15.90 12.66
C THR A 229 3.60 -15.50 13.60
N PRO A 230 3.47 -16.09 14.79
CA PRO A 230 2.53 -15.62 15.79
C PRO A 230 2.71 -14.12 16.03
N THR A 231 1.60 -13.38 16.09
CA THR A 231 1.62 -11.91 16.02
C THR A 231 1.04 -11.29 17.29
N ILE A 232 1.73 -10.32 17.86
CA ILE A 232 1.17 -9.38 18.84
C ILE A 232 0.69 -8.16 18.06
N LEU A 233 -0.63 -8.00 17.96
CA LEU A 233 -1.24 -6.92 17.20
C LEU A 233 -1.44 -5.69 18.08
N ILE A 234 -0.92 -4.54 17.64
CA ILE A 234 -1.25 -3.22 18.20
C ILE A 234 -2.37 -2.62 17.35
N ILE A 235 -3.52 -2.39 17.97
CA ILE A 235 -4.73 -1.87 17.33
C ILE A 235 -5.34 -0.75 18.18
N GLY A 236 -5.93 0.28 17.54
CA GLY A 236 -6.60 1.37 18.23
C GLY A 236 -6.27 2.76 17.69
N GLY A 237 -6.87 3.76 18.32
CA GLY A 237 -6.84 5.15 17.90
C GLY A 237 -8.25 5.71 17.69
N LYS A 238 -8.37 6.84 16.98
CA LYS A 238 -9.67 7.46 16.71
C LYS A 238 -10.49 6.63 15.71
N ASP A 239 -11.46 5.87 16.22
CA ASP A 239 -12.40 5.08 15.41
C ASP A 239 -13.32 5.98 14.57
N LYS A 240 -13.60 5.56 13.33
CA LYS A 240 -14.46 6.28 12.37
C LYS A 240 -15.67 5.45 11.95
N GLY A 241 -16.14 4.54 12.79
CA GLY A 241 -17.22 3.63 12.47
C GLY A 241 -16.74 2.29 11.90
N ASN A 242 -15.55 1.85 12.28
CA ASN A 242 -14.97 0.58 11.82
C ASN A 242 -15.87 -0.62 12.13
N ASP A 243 -15.97 -1.55 11.17
CA ASP A 243 -16.51 -2.88 11.35
C ASP A 243 -15.37 -3.89 11.52
N TYR A 244 -15.09 -4.24 12.78
CA TYR A 244 -14.01 -5.16 13.13
C TYR A 244 -14.32 -6.64 12.83
N ASN A 245 -15.58 -7.00 12.49
CA ASN A 245 -15.90 -8.38 12.11
C ASN A 245 -15.09 -8.85 10.92
N GLN A 246 -14.68 -7.95 10.05
CA GLN A 246 -13.88 -8.23 8.86
C GLN A 246 -12.50 -8.83 9.17
N ILE A 247 -11.94 -8.58 10.37
CA ILE A 247 -10.61 -9.07 10.77
C ILE A 247 -10.64 -10.11 11.90
N LYS A 248 -11.79 -10.33 12.55
CA LYS A 248 -11.89 -11.22 13.74
C LYS A 248 -11.33 -12.63 13.50
N ASP A 249 -11.67 -13.25 12.37
CA ASP A 249 -11.21 -14.60 12.06
C ASP A 249 -9.68 -14.65 11.86
N LEU A 250 -9.14 -13.64 11.20
CA LEU A 250 -7.71 -13.53 10.95
C LEU A 250 -6.94 -13.23 12.26
N VAL A 251 -7.52 -12.41 13.13
CA VAL A 251 -6.98 -12.16 14.49
C VAL A 251 -6.95 -13.46 15.28
N LYS A 252 -8.03 -14.25 15.30
CA LYS A 252 -8.04 -15.58 15.95
C LYS A 252 -6.98 -16.52 15.42
N GLN A 253 -6.75 -16.49 14.12
CA GLN A 253 -5.81 -17.41 13.47
C GLN A 253 -4.35 -17.03 13.72
N LYS A 254 -4.03 -15.73 13.74
CA LYS A 254 -2.65 -15.24 13.68
C LYS A 254 -2.15 -14.57 14.95
N CYS A 255 -3.04 -14.05 15.80
CA CYS A 255 -2.60 -13.28 16.96
C CYS A 255 -2.38 -14.15 18.19
N ALA A 256 -1.19 -14.02 18.76
CA ALA A 256 -0.84 -14.58 20.09
C ALA A 256 -1.16 -13.58 21.21
N GLY A 257 -1.42 -12.32 20.90
CA GLY A 257 -1.81 -11.26 21.83
C GLY A 257 -2.29 -10.02 21.09
N ILE A 258 -3.05 -9.19 21.79
CA ILE A 258 -3.55 -7.92 21.28
C ILE A 258 -3.22 -6.82 22.29
N VAL A 259 -2.74 -5.69 21.80
CA VAL A 259 -2.50 -4.49 22.63
C VAL A 259 -3.35 -3.35 22.07
N TYR A 260 -4.29 -2.88 22.87
CA TYR A 260 -5.09 -1.71 22.52
C TYR A 260 -4.30 -0.44 22.77
N LEU A 261 -4.35 0.49 21.84
CA LEU A 261 -3.64 1.78 21.90
C LEU A 261 -4.56 2.90 21.45
N GLY A 262 -5.21 3.56 22.37
CA GLY A 262 -6.14 4.64 22.08
C GLY A 262 -6.52 5.42 23.34
N ALA A 263 -7.13 6.59 23.16
CA ALA A 263 -7.70 7.37 24.27
C ALA A 263 -8.96 6.69 24.83
N ASP A 264 -9.72 6.02 23.96
CA ASP A 264 -10.90 5.23 24.30
C ASP A 264 -10.85 3.89 23.52
N ASN A 265 -10.75 2.79 24.24
CA ASN A 265 -10.61 1.44 23.69
C ASN A 265 -11.88 0.57 23.89
N GLN A 266 -13.00 1.15 24.39
CA GLN A 266 -14.20 0.37 24.73
C GLN A 266 -14.71 -0.45 23.53
N LYS A 267 -14.75 0.13 22.33
CA LYS A 267 -15.19 -0.59 21.14
C LYS A 267 -14.29 -1.77 20.75
N LEU A 268 -13.00 -1.71 21.08
CA LEU A 268 -12.06 -2.82 20.88
C LEU A 268 -12.34 -3.94 21.89
N HIS A 269 -12.60 -3.61 23.16
CA HIS A 269 -13.02 -4.57 24.18
C HIS A 269 -14.30 -5.30 23.75
N ASP A 270 -15.32 -4.56 23.29
CA ASP A 270 -16.59 -5.12 22.84
C ASP A 270 -16.44 -6.09 21.65
N ASN A 271 -15.36 -5.96 20.87
CA ASN A 271 -15.16 -6.78 19.67
C ASN A 271 -14.15 -7.91 19.82
N PHE A 272 -13.14 -7.77 20.68
CA PHE A 272 -12.01 -8.72 20.71
C PHE A 272 -11.83 -9.47 22.01
N ASP A 273 -12.35 -9.01 23.17
CA ASP A 273 -12.17 -9.69 24.45
C ASP A 273 -12.79 -11.09 24.45
N GLU A 274 -13.90 -11.29 23.75
CA GLU A 274 -14.55 -12.60 23.60
C GLU A 274 -13.72 -13.65 22.86
N LEU A 275 -12.64 -13.24 22.17
CA LEU A 275 -11.81 -14.16 21.40
C LEU A 275 -10.90 -15.03 22.25
N GLY A 276 -10.74 -14.74 23.54
CA GLY A 276 -9.90 -15.52 24.47
C GLY A 276 -8.40 -15.36 24.20
N ILE A 277 -7.98 -14.35 23.46
CA ILE A 277 -6.59 -14.00 23.21
C ILE A 277 -6.11 -13.05 24.32
N PRO A 278 -4.88 -13.18 24.83
CA PRO A 278 -4.34 -12.24 25.83
C PRO A 278 -4.41 -10.79 25.35
N VAL A 279 -5.04 -9.91 26.14
CA VAL A 279 -5.21 -8.49 25.84
C VAL A 279 -4.45 -7.64 26.86
N ARG A 280 -3.92 -6.51 26.40
CA ARG A 280 -3.45 -5.38 27.23
C ARG A 280 -4.09 -4.11 26.74
N ASP A 281 -4.60 -3.31 27.67
CA ASP A 281 -5.19 -2.00 27.38
C ASP A 281 -4.20 -0.89 27.74
N THR A 282 -3.91 0.01 26.78
CA THR A 282 -2.87 1.04 26.94
C THR A 282 -3.29 2.37 26.31
N HIS A 283 -2.77 3.46 26.90
CA HIS A 283 -3.10 4.83 26.49
C HIS A 283 -1.86 5.68 26.17
N SER A 284 -0.71 5.04 26.01
CA SER A 284 0.53 5.67 25.55
C SER A 284 1.37 4.67 24.74
N MET A 285 2.19 5.17 23.79
CA MET A 285 3.09 4.31 23.02
C MET A 285 4.12 3.62 23.93
N LYS A 286 4.55 4.27 25.00
CA LYS A 286 5.51 3.70 25.95
C LYS A 286 4.94 2.46 26.64
N ASP A 287 3.72 2.59 27.18
CA ASP A 287 3.06 1.46 27.85
C ASP A 287 2.70 0.35 26.86
N CYS A 288 2.30 0.74 25.65
CA CYS A 288 2.01 -0.19 24.57
C CYS A 288 3.22 -1.05 24.20
N VAL A 289 4.38 -0.45 23.99
CA VAL A 289 5.62 -1.20 23.67
C VAL A 289 6.05 -2.09 24.86
N ALA A 290 5.91 -1.60 26.10
CA ALA A 290 6.17 -2.42 27.27
C ALA A 290 5.25 -3.65 27.35
N ALA A 291 3.94 -3.46 27.13
CA ALA A 291 2.97 -4.54 27.08
C ALA A 291 3.26 -5.55 25.94
N CYS A 292 3.71 -5.07 24.78
CA CYS A 292 4.13 -5.96 23.70
C CYS A 292 5.34 -6.80 24.08
N LYS A 293 6.34 -6.23 24.76
CA LYS A 293 7.54 -6.96 25.24
C LYS A 293 7.18 -8.03 26.29
N GLU A 294 6.14 -7.80 27.10
CA GLU A 294 5.63 -8.81 28.06
C GLU A 294 4.92 -9.98 27.39
N LEU A 295 4.16 -9.73 26.32
CA LEU A 295 3.36 -10.74 25.63
C LEU A 295 4.16 -11.55 24.62
N ALA A 296 5.10 -10.90 23.91
CA ALA A 296 5.83 -11.51 22.81
C ALA A 296 6.88 -12.51 23.29
N LYS A 297 7.07 -13.58 22.49
CA LYS A 297 8.11 -14.59 22.67
C LYS A 297 9.12 -14.52 21.52
N PRO A 298 10.36 -14.98 21.73
CA PRO A 298 11.31 -15.10 20.62
C PRO A 298 10.71 -15.89 19.45
N GLY A 299 10.76 -15.31 18.25
CA GLY A 299 10.12 -15.82 17.03
C GLY A 299 8.81 -15.14 16.65
N ASP A 300 8.16 -14.45 17.59
CA ASP A 300 6.92 -13.70 17.30
C ASP A 300 7.19 -12.40 16.54
N THR A 301 6.13 -11.83 15.99
CA THR A 301 6.12 -10.50 15.38
C THR A 301 5.24 -9.56 16.20
N VAL A 302 5.73 -8.39 16.55
CA VAL A 302 4.94 -7.25 17.03
C VAL A 302 4.58 -6.39 15.82
N LEU A 303 3.29 -6.26 15.54
CA LEU A 303 2.74 -5.54 14.39
C LEU A 303 1.95 -4.32 14.87
N LEU A 304 2.45 -3.11 14.57
CA LEU A 304 1.67 -1.87 14.70
C LEU A 304 0.79 -1.70 13.45
N SER A 305 -0.48 -2.12 13.49
CA SER A 305 -1.45 -1.95 12.39
C SER A 305 -2.80 -1.51 12.95
N PRO A 306 -2.96 -0.20 13.22
CA PRO A 306 -3.92 0.31 14.19
C PRO A 306 -5.39 0.27 13.78
N CYS A 307 -5.76 0.07 12.52
CA CYS A 307 -7.11 0.22 11.95
C CYS A 307 -7.69 1.64 12.03
N CYS A 308 -7.12 2.51 12.84
CA CYS A 308 -7.70 3.79 13.25
C CYS A 308 -6.78 4.97 12.91
N ALA A 309 -7.38 6.16 12.77
CA ALA A 309 -6.61 7.39 12.72
C ALA A 309 -5.89 7.63 14.06
N SER A 310 -4.81 8.40 14.02
CA SER A 310 -3.90 8.59 15.17
C SER A 310 -4.16 9.82 16.02
N PHE A 311 -5.12 10.66 15.62
CA PHE A 311 -5.31 12.02 16.15
C PHE A 311 -5.86 12.11 17.59
N ASP A 312 -6.09 10.97 18.23
CA ASP A 312 -6.46 10.90 19.64
C ASP A 312 -5.25 11.01 20.59
N LEU A 313 -4.16 10.34 20.27
CA LEU A 313 -2.93 10.30 21.10
C LEU A 313 -1.71 10.92 20.41
N PHE A 314 -1.73 11.11 19.08
CA PHE A 314 -0.57 11.50 18.27
C PHE A 314 -0.93 12.67 17.34
N LYS A 315 0.09 13.40 16.89
CA LYS A 315 -0.10 14.51 15.94
C LYS A 315 -0.59 14.02 14.57
N ASN A 316 -0.07 12.90 14.13
CA ASN A 316 -0.40 12.23 12.87
C ASN A 316 0.09 10.78 12.91
N MET A 317 -0.10 10.02 11.83
CA MET A 317 0.32 8.61 11.76
C MET A 317 1.85 8.46 11.68
N GLU A 318 2.55 9.45 11.18
CA GLU A 318 4.01 9.49 11.14
C GLU A 318 4.57 9.58 12.55
N ASP A 319 4.05 10.49 13.38
CA ASP A 319 4.44 10.63 14.78
C ASP A 319 4.20 9.34 15.57
N ARG A 320 3.05 8.68 15.35
CA ARG A 320 2.75 7.36 15.96
C ARG A 320 3.79 6.32 15.56
N GLY A 321 4.13 6.23 14.28
CA GLY A 321 5.10 5.29 13.76
C GLY A 321 6.53 5.57 14.25
N GLU A 322 6.94 6.84 14.33
CA GLU A 322 8.27 7.24 14.84
C GLU A 322 8.43 6.93 16.33
N GLN A 323 7.40 7.22 17.15
CA GLN A 323 7.42 6.86 18.56
C GLN A 323 7.55 5.35 18.74
N PHE A 324 6.81 4.54 17.95
CA PHE A 324 6.95 3.09 17.96
C PHE A 324 8.37 2.66 17.62
N LYS A 325 8.94 3.11 16.50
CA LYS A 325 10.32 2.78 16.07
C LYS A 325 11.36 3.14 17.13
N THR A 326 11.20 4.29 17.76
CA THR A 326 12.13 4.77 18.80
C THR A 326 12.07 3.88 20.03
N LEU A 327 10.86 3.57 20.53
CA LEU A 327 10.68 2.85 21.79
C LEU A 327 11.00 1.36 21.71
N VAL A 328 10.80 0.73 20.55
CA VAL A 328 11.18 -0.69 20.37
C VAL A 328 12.69 -0.92 20.31
N ARG A 329 13.48 0.13 20.01
CA ARG A 329 14.94 0.08 19.97
C ARG A 329 15.60 0.31 21.33
N LEU A 330 14.83 0.78 22.31
CA LEU A 330 15.24 0.96 23.71
C LEU A 330 15.03 -0.32 24.51
#